data_8415df572163c01dc0cd727800e4297b
#
_entry.id   8415df572163c01dc0cd727800e4297b
#
_cell.length_a   1.000
_cell.length_b   1.000
_cell.length_c   1.000
_cell.angle_alpha   90.00
_cell.angle_beta   90.00
_cell.angle_gamma   90.00
#
_symmetry.space_group_name_H-M   'P 1'
#
loop_
_entity.id
_entity.type
_entity.pdbx_description
1 polymer ?
#
loop_
_entity_poly.entity_id
_entity_poly.type
_entity_poly.pdbx_seq_one_letter_code
_entity_poly.pdbx_strand_id
1 'polypeptide(L)'
;MAYYPYDYEEKPYQPPKLQTNRSMWKLMILNILTLGLYSILFFIPFSFDLDKVDPKRERDKTMNYLFAYVLAMFTFSIVILVWHYHIAQQIEEALERRRIEYNFETGDFWKWYVLGSFALFGPFVYFHKLCTAMNLLCKSYNETPVIEE
;
A
#
# COMPACT_ATOMS: atom_id res chain seq x y z
N MET A 1 46.09 -1.57 -31.65
CA MET A 1 45.07 -1.82 -30.60
C MET A 1 44.31 -0.53 -30.38
N ALA A 2 43.07 -0.44 -30.87
CA ALA A 2 42.26 0.73 -30.64
C ALA A 2 41.62 0.63 -29.23
N TYR A 3 42.05 1.53 -28.34
CA TYR A 3 41.44 1.72 -27.04
C TYR A 3 40.10 2.46 -27.24
N TYR A 4 38.99 1.79 -27.07
CA TYR A 4 37.68 2.41 -27.01
C TYR A 4 37.40 2.77 -25.53
N PRO A 5 37.49 4.04 -25.15
CA PRO A 5 36.96 4.47 -23.86
C PRO A 5 35.44 4.37 -23.95
N TYR A 6 34.86 3.33 -23.36
CA TYR A 6 33.43 3.31 -23.09
C TYR A 6 33.19 4.38 -22.02
N ASP A 7 32.80 5.54 -22.49
CA ASP A 7 32.28 6.60 -21.66
C ASP A 7 30.88 6.12 -21.17
N TYR A 8 30.89 5.34 -20.11
CA TYR A 8 29.66 5.04 -19.38
C TYR A 8 29.29 6.31 -18.63
N GLU A 9 28.52 7.18 -19.27
CA GLU A 9 27.72 8.15 -18.53
C GLU A 9 26.82 7.33 -17.63
N GLU A 10 27.21 7.14 -16.36
CA GLU A 10 26.36 6.60 -15.31
C GLU A 10 25.15 7.52 -15.22
N LYS A 11 24.06 7.13 -15.88
CA LYS A 11 22.78 7.84 -15.74
C LYS A 11 22.45 7.83 -14.24
N PRO A 12 22.21 8.98 -13.62
CA PRO A 12 21.90 9.03 -12.20
C PRO A 12 20.73 8.09 -11.93
N TYR A 13 20.89 7.23 -10.92
CA TYR A 13 19.86 6.27 -10.52
C TYR A 13 18.56 7.03 -10.27
N GLN A 14 17.54 6.76 -11.08
CA GLN A 14 16.19 7.27 -10.88
C GLN A 14 15.35 6.16 -10.26
N PRO A 15 14.91 6.32 -9.01
CA PRO A 15 14.04 5.32 -8.39
C PRO A 15 12.75 5.16 -9.19
N PRO A 16 12.20 3.94 -9.27
CA PRO A 16 10.98 3.69 -10.04
C PRO A 16 9.81 4.50 -9.47
N LYS A 17 9.05 5.16 -10.35
CA LYS A 17 7.84 5.90 -9.94
C LYS A 17 6.77 4.95 -9.44
N LEU A 18 6.20 5.28 -8.29
CA LEU A 18 5.14 4.51 -7.67
C LEU A 18 3.76 4.94 -8.20
N GLN A 19 2.80 4.02 -8.12
CA GLN A 19 1.44 4.23 -8.61
C GLN A 19 0.66 5.20 -7.71
N THR A 20 0.10 6.27 -8.30
CA THR A 20 -0.63 7.33 -7.59
C THR A 20 -2.12 7.41 -7.91
N ASN A 21 -2.65 6.44 -8.66
CA ASN A 21 -4.03 6.46 -9.18
C ASN A 21 -4.88 5.26 -8.70
N ARG A 22 -4.61 4.78 -7.48
CA ARG A 22 -5.42 3.71 -6.88
C ARG A 22 -6.84 4.22 -6.62
N SER A 23 -7.82 3.40 -6.96
CA SER A 23 -9.24 3.74 -6.80
C SER A 23 -10.00 2.63 -6.10
N MET A 24 -10.76 3.00 -5.08
CA MET A 24 -11.69 2.12 -4.38
C MET A 24 -12.74 1.54 -5.34
N TRP A 25 -13.30 2.35 -6.23
CA TRP A 25 -14.31 1.90 -7.19
C TRP A 25 -13.78 0.81 -8.12
N LYS A 26 -12.55 0.99 -8.61
CA LYS A 26 -11.89 -0.01 -9.45
C LYS A 26 -11.67 -1.31 -8.66
N LEU A 27 -11.23 -1.22 -7.41
CA LEU A 27 -11.06 -2.37 -6.53
C LEU A 27 -12.39 -3.13 -6.34
N MET A 28 -13.46 -2.42 -6.00
CA MET A 28 -14.76 -3.03 -5.72
C MET A 28 -15.39 -3.70 -6.94
N ILE A 29 -15.44 -2.99 -8.07
CA ILE A 29 -16.05 -3.51 -9.31
C ILE A 29 -15.28 -4.75 -9.80
N LEU A 30 -13.95 -4.68 -9.85
CA LEU A 30 -13.14 -5.79 -10.31
C LEU A 30 -13.12 -6.96 -9.33
N ASN A 31 -13.25 -6.70 -8.01
CA ASN A 31 -13.42 -7.78 -7.04
C ASN A 31 -14.73 -8.55 -7.23
N ILE A 32 -15.83 -7.85 -7.50
CA ILE A 32 -17.11 -8.52 -7.80
C ILE A 32 -16.99 -9.36 -9.06
N LEU A 33 -16.41 -8.81 -10.13
CA LEU A 33 -16.24 -9.51 -11.42
C LEU A 33 -15.30 -10.72 -11.32
N THR A 34 -14.29 -10.67 -10.45
CA THR A 34 -13.28 -11.74 -10.29
C THR A 34 -13.52 -12.61 -9.06
N LEU A 35 -14.68 -12.51 -8.41
CA LEU A 35 -15.02 -13.24 -7.18
C LEU A 35 -13.94 -13.09 -6.07
N GLY A 36 -13.38 -11.87 -5.95
CA GLY A 36 -12.38 -11.53 -4.93
C GLY A 36 -10.91 -11.69 -5.36
N LEU A 37 -10.63 -12.35 -6.49
CA LEU A 37 -9.25 -12.57 -6.94
C LEU A 37 -8.51 -11.27 -7.27
N TYR A 38 -9.21 -10.23 -7.70
CA TYR A 38 -8.59 -8.94 -7.99
C TYR A 38 -7.95 -8.29 -6.77
N SER A 39 -8.43 -8.56 -5.56
CA SER A 39 -7.80 -8.04 -4.33
C SER A 39 -6.34 -8.46 -4.21
N ILE A 40 -5.99 -9.67 -4.64
CA ILE A 40 -4.61 -10.16 -4.63
C ILE A 40 -3.74 -9.29 -5.54
N LEU A 41 -4.19 -9.04 -6.79
CA LEU A 41 -3.46 -8.22 -7.74
C LEU A 41 -3.36 -6.75 -7.32
N PHE A 42 -4.32 -6.27 -6.53
CA PHE A 42 -4.34 -4.91 -6.03
C PHE A 42 -3.41 -4.71 -4.82
N PHE A 43 -3.48 -5.62 -3.83
CA PHE A 43 -2.76 -5.45 -2.56
C PHE A 43 -1.31 -5.95 -2.58
N ILE A 44 -0.92 -6.83 -3.51
CA ILE A 44 0.48 -7.22 -3.66
C ILE A 44 1.37 -6.00 -3.99
N PRO A 45 1.13 -5.25 -5.09
CA PRO A 45 1.94 -4.06 -5.38
C PRO A 45 1.73 -2.95 -4.33
N PHE A 46 0.59 -2.91 -3.67
CA PHE A 46 0.31 -1.97 -2.59
C PHE A 46 1.28 -2.16 -1.42
N SER A 47 1.49 -3.38 -0.96
CA SER A 47 2.42 -3.69 0.13
C SER A 47 3.88 -3.40 -0.26
N PHE A 48 4.30 -3.75 -1.47
CA PHE A 48 5.65 -3.43 -1.94
C PHE A 48 5.91 -1.93 -2.09
N ASP A 49 4.93 -1.18 -2.54
CA ASP A 49 5.07 0.27 -2.66
C ASP A 49 5.12 0.94 -1.28
N LEU A 50 4.38 0.41 -0.30
CA LEU A 50 4.43 0.89 1.08
C LEU A 50 5.81 0.67 1.70
N ASP A 51 6.41 -0.51 1.48
CA ASP A 51 7.76 -0.81 1.96
C ASP A 51 8.84 0.10 1.34
N LYS A 52 8.65 0.54 0.08
CA LYS A 52 9.54 1.52 -0.58
C LYS A 52 9.36 2.94 -0.05
N VAL A 53 8.13 3.32 0.28
CA VAL A 53 7.83 4.66 0.82
C VAL A 53 8.42 4.84 2.21
N ASP A 54 8.52 3.77 2.99
CA ASP A 54 9.02 3.79 4.36
C ASP A 54 10.11 2.72 4.61
N PRO A 55 11.34 2.89 4.09
CA PRO A 55 12.40 1.90 4.16
C PRO A 55 12.98 1.69 5.57
N LYS A 56 12.75 2.61 6.52
CA LYS A 56 13.31 2.54 7.90
C LYS A 56 12.71 1.42 8.76
N ARG A 57 11.78 0.67 8.24
CA ARG A 57 11.11 -0.44 8.91
C ARG A 57 11.70 -1.82 8.58
N GLU A 58 13.00 -2.00 8.74
CA GLU A 58 13.61 -3.34 8.52
C GLU A 58 13.02 -4.45 9.41
N ARG A 59 12.46 -4.11 10.57
CA ARG A 59 11.88 -5.08 11.51
C ARG A 59 10.45 -5.48 11.18
N ASP A 60 9.68 -4.60 10.54
CA ASP A 60 8.23 -4.76 10.34
C ASP A 60 7.87 -4.63 8.86
N LYS A 61 8.58 -5.34 7.98
CA LYS A 61 8.20 -5.41 6.57
C LYS A 61 6.75 -5.87 6.44
N THR A 62 6.03 -5.21 5.57
CA THR A 62 4.64 -5.57 5.29
C THR A 62 4.55 -7.02 4.85
N MET A 63 3.79 -7.83 5.57
CA MET A 63 3.56 -9.21 5.17
C MET A 63 2.93 -9.24 3.77
N ASN A 64 3.48 -10.08 2.87
CA ASN A 64 2.96 -10.19 1.52
C ASN A 64 1.48 -10.60 1.55
N TYR A 65 0.64 -9.84 0.86
CA TYR A 65 -0.80 -10.08 0.83
C TYR A 65 -1.17 -11.47 0.32
N LEU A 66 -0.43 -12.01 -0.63
CA LEU A 66 -0.67 -13.36 -1.13
C LEU A 66 -0.53 -14.40 0.00
N PHE A 67 0.50 -14.27 0.84
CA PHE A 67 0.68 -15.18 1.97
C PHE A 67 -0.44 -15.02 3.00
N ALA A 68 -0.83 -13.77 3.31
CA ALA A 68 -1.96 -13.48 4.18
C ALA A 68 -3.27 -14.05 3.62
N TYR A 69 -3.48 -13.97 2.30
CA TYR A 69 -4.67 -14.49 1.63
C TYR A 69 -4.75 -16.02 1.70
N VAL A 70 -3.64 -16.72 1.43
CA VAL A 70 -3.58 -18.19 1.56
C VAL A 70 -3.85 -18.61 3.00
N LEU A 71 -3.24 -17.93 3.97
CA LEU A 71 -3.42 -18.24 5.39
C LEU A 71 -4.86 -17.93 5.87
N ALA A 72 -5.52 -16.94 5.28
CA ALA A 72 -6.91 -16.58 5.57
C ALA A 72 -7.90 -17.71 5.24
N MET A 73 -7.61 -18.55 4.24
CA MET A 73 -8.43 -19.71 3.90
C MET A 73 -8.49 -20.72 5.05
N PHE A 74 -7.42 -20.80 5.87
CA PHE A 74 -7.35 -21.69 7.02
C PHE A 74 -7.78 -21.07 8.34
N THR A 75 -7.86 -19.74 8.42
CA THR A 75 -8.12 -18.99 9.66
C THR A 75 -9.43 -18.21 9.63
N PHE A 76 -10.42 -18.63 8.84
CA PHE A 76 -11.70 -17.93 8.69
C PHE A 76 -11.56 -16.42 8.44
N SER A 77 -10.58 -16.03 7.61
CA SER A 77 -10.28 -14.65 7.23
C SER A 77 -9.75 -13.75 8.37
N ILE A 78 -9.47 -14.27 9.56
CA ILE A 78 -8.94 -13.47 10.68
C ILE A 78 -7.59 -12.84 10.30
N VAL A 79 -6.73 -13.57 9.58
CA VAL A 79 -5.42 -13.06 9.15
C VAL A 79 -5.56 -11.86 8.22
N ILE A 80 -6.56 -11.83 7.36
CA ILE A 80 -6.83 -10.67 6.49
C ILE A 80 -7.24 -9.45 7.31
N LEU A 81 -8.03 -9.61 8.37
CA LEU A 81 -8.39 -8.51 9.28
C LEU A 81 -7.13 -7.95 9.97
N VAL A 82 -6.28 -8.84 10.49
CA VAL A 82 -5.02 -8.44 11.13
C VAL A 82 -4.10 -7.74 10.12
N TRP A 83 -4.01 -8.25 8.89
CA TRP A 83 -3.22 -7.64 7.83
C TRP A 83 -3.71 -6.22 7.51
N HIS A 84 -5.02 -6.00 7.34
CA HIS A 84 -5.58 -4.66 7.08
C HIS A 84 -5.35 -3.70 8.26
N TYR A 85 -5.43 -4.19 9.49
CA TYR A 85 -5.10 -3.39 10.67
C TYR A 85 -3.65 -2.92 10.65
N HIS A 86 -2.69 -3.82 10.37
CA HIS A 86 -1.28 -3.47 10.28
C HIS A 86 -0.99 -2.49 9.14
N ILE A 87 -1.61 -2.68 7.98
CA ILE A 87 -1.48 -1.73 6.86
C ILE A 87 -2.00 -0.34 7.25
N ALA A 88 -3.15 -0.26 7.92
CA ALA A 88 -3.67 1.03 8.38
C ALA A 88 -2.68 1.73 9.31
N GLN A 89 -2.12 1.00 10.28
CA GLN A 89 -1.10 1.52 11.20
C GLN A 89 0.15 2.02 10.47
N GLN A 90 0.65 1.23 9.51
CA GLN A 90 1.83 1.61 8.73
C GLN A 90 1.60 2.86 7.88
N ILE A 91 0.42 3.01 7.29
CA ILE A 91 0.07 4.18 6.50
C ILE A 91 -0.03 5.43 7.39
N GLU A 92 -0.68 5.34 8.56
CA GLU A 92 -0.75 6.43 9.52
C GLU A 92 0.64 6.93 9.90
N GLU A 93 1.52 6.03 10.33
CA GLU A 93 2.89 6.36 10.70
C GLU A 93 3.71 6.93 9.51
N ALA A 94 3.49 6.44 8.29
CA ALA A 94 4.17 6.96 7.11
C ALA A 94 3.68 8.36 6.74
N LEU A 95 2.38 8.66 6.89
CA LEU A 95 1.82 10.00 6.70
C LEU A 95 2.42 10.99 7.69
N GLU A 96 2.51 10.61 8.98
CA GLU A 96 3.12 11.44 10.02
C GLU A 96 4.61 11.72 9.74
N ARG A 97 5.40 10.69 9.39
CA ARG A 97 6.82 10.85 9.07
C ARG A 97 7.07 11.76 7.87
N ARG A 98 6.20 11.71 6.87
CA ARG A 98 6.28 12.56 5.69
C ARG A 98 5.58 13.91 5.86
N ARG A 99 4.98 14.18 7.04
CA ARG A 99 4.23 15.39 7.36
C ARG A 99 3.11 15.70 6.34
N ILE A 100 2.41 14.64 5.92
CA ILE A 100 1.28 14.75 5.01
C ILE A 100 0.03 14.89 5.86
N GLU A 101 -0.65 16.03 5.76
CA GLU A 101 -1.92 16.28 6.45
C GLU A 101 -3.06 15.57 5.71
N TYR A 102 -3.44 14.41 6.20
CA TYR A 102 -4.62 13.70 5.72
C TYR A 102 -5.27 12.94 6.89
N ASN A 103 -6.58 13.08 7.01
CA ASN A 103 -7.37 12.45 8.10
C ASN A 103 -7.56 10.96 7.81
N PHE A 104 -6.50 10.17 8.02
CA PHE A 104 -6.52 8.71 8.03
C PHE A 104 -5.81 8.23 9.29
N GLU A 105 -6.51 7.49 10.12
CA GLU A 105 -6.03 6.95 11.39
C GLU A 105 -6.22 5.43 11.42
N THR A 106 -5.41 4.73 12.20
CA THR A 106 -5.59 3.29 12.46
C THR A 106 -6.99 2.98 13.03
N GLY A 107 -7.56 3.93 13.79
CA GLY A 107 -8.93 3.87 14.28
C GLY A 107 -10.00 3.79 13.18
N ASP A 108 -9.72 4.30 11.98
CA ASP A 108 -10.64 4.21 10.84
C ASP A 108 -10.89 2.75 10.40
N PHE A 109 -9.91 1.85 10.61
CA PHE A 109 -10.10 0.42 10.39
C PHE A 109 -11.23 -0.12 11.27
N TRP A 110 -11.20 0.12 12.58
CA TRP A 110 -12.24 -0.36 13.49
C TRP A 110 -13.57 0.32 13.25
N LYS A 111 -13.54 1.64 13.05
CA LYS A 111 -14.74 2.48 12.90
C LYS A 111 -15.49 2.17 11.60
N TRP A 112 -14.79 2.11 10.49
CA TRP A 112 -15.40 1.98 9.17
C TRP A 112 -15.38 0.55 8.64
N TYR A 113 -14.26 -0.16 8.75
CA TYR A 113 -14.15 -1.50 8.18
C TYR A 113 -14.88 -2.53 9.05
N VAL A 114 -14.69 -2.53 10.35
CA VAL A 114 -15.31 -3.51 11.26
C VAL A 114 -16.73 -3.09 11.65
N LEU A 115 -16.89 -1.97 12.36
CA LEU A 115 -18.21 -1.51 12.82
C LEU A 115 -19.10 -1.03 11.67
N GLY A 116 -18.53 -0.33 10.70
CA GLY A 116 -19.25 0.15 9.53
C GLY A 116 -19.73 -0.95 8.59
N SER A 117 -19.20 -2.17 8.70
CA SER A 117 -19.68 -3.34 7.93
C SER A 117 -21.14 -3.67 8.28
N PHE A 118 -21.57 -3.41 9.51
CA PHE A 118 -22.98 -3.59 9.90
C PHE A 118 -23.92 -2.60 9.18
N ALA A 119 -23.39 -1.46 8.75
CA ALA A 119 -24.13 -0.45 7.98
C ALA A 119 -23.94 -0.61 6.46
N LEU A 120 -23.28 -1.66 5.98
CA LEU A 120 -22.95 -2.00 4.58
C LEU A 120 -22.05 -0.97 3.85
N PHE A 121 -22.05 0.28 4.25
CA PHE A 121 -21.27 1.36 3.59
C PHE A 121 -19.88 1.60 4.20
N GLY A 122 -19.63 1.10 5.41
CA GLY A 122 -18.39 1.34 6.12
C GLY A 122 -17.14 0.88 5.40
N PRO A 123 -17.07 -0.33 4.84
CA PRO A 123 -15.91 -0.79 4.09
C PRO A 123 -15.58 0.10 2.89
N PHE A 124 -16.59 0.67 2.22
CA PHE A 124 -16.38 1.62 1.11
C PHE A 124 -15.66 2.89 1.59
N VAL A 125 -16.07 3.43 2.74
CA VAL A 125 -15.40 4.60 3.34
C VAL A 125 -13.97 4.27 3.71
N TYR A 126 -13.74 3.13 4.35
CA TYR A 126 -12.40 2.68 4.72
C TYR A 126 -11.48 2.53 3.50
N PHE A 127 -11.91 1.78 2.48
CA PHE A 127 -11.09 1.58 1.28
C PHE A 127 -10.87 2.86 0.48
N HIS A 128 -11.84 3.79 0.48
CA HIS A 128 -11.63 5.10 -0.13
C HIS A 128 -10.52 5.87 0.57
N LYS A 129 -10.57 5.98 1.90
CA LYS A 129 -9.53 6.63 2.71
C LYS A 129 -8.17 5.97 2.55
N LEU A 130 -8.12 4.63 2.59
CA LEU A 130 -6.91 3.84 2.41
C LEU A 130 -6.24 4.12 1.05
N CYS A 131 -7.01 4.05 -0.04
CA CYS A 131 -6.49 4.33 -1.40
C CYS A 131 -5.99 5.76 -1.52
N THR A 132 -6.72 6.74 -0.96
CA THR A 132 -6.33 8.15 -0.99
C THR A 132 -5.05 8.39 -0.21
N ALA A 133 -4.94 7.86 1.00
CA ALA A 133 -3.74 7.95 1.83
C ALA A 133 -2.52 7.37 1.10
N MET A 134 -2.66 6.19 0.52
CA MET A 134 -1.57 5.55 -0.22
C MET A 134 -1.17 6.33 -1.48
N ASN A 135 -2.14 6.91 -2.20
CA ASN A 135 -1.84 7.75 -3.37
C ASN A 135 -1.04 9.00 -2.97
N LEU A 136 -1.37 9.63 -1.83
CA LEU A 136 -0.64 10.78 -1.29
C LEU A 136 0.80 10.41 -0.90
N LEU A 137 0.98 9.26 -0.24
CA LEU A 137 2.30 8.74 0.11
C LEU A 137 3.15 8.46 -1.12
N CYS A 138 2.60 7.77 -2.12
CA CYS A 138 3.30 7.49 -3.37
C CYS A 138 3.63 8.76 -4.15
N LYS A 139 2.74 9.76 -4.13
CA LYS A 139 3.01 11.07 -4.74
C LYS A 139 4.18 11.76 -4.04
N SER A 140 4.16 11.83 -2.72
CA SER A 140 5.26 12.40 -1.92
C SER A 140 6.58 11.69 -2.17
N TYR A 141 6.58 10.35 -2.28
CA TYR A 141 7.77 9.57 -2.63
C TYR A 141 8.28 9.87 -4.04
N ASN A 142 7.38 10.00 -5.02
CA ASN A 142 7.76 10.31 -6.40
C ASN A 142 8.38 11.72 -6.55
N GLU A 143 7.98 12.66 -5.66
CA GLU A 143 8.53 14.02 -5.61
C GLU A 143 9.86 14.08 -4.84
N THR A 144 9.96 13.37 -3.75
CA THR A 144 11.13 13.30 -2.86
C THR A 144 11.44 11.84 -2.50
N PRO A 145 12.11 11.10 -3.39
CA PRO A 145 12.49 9.72 -3.11
C PRO A 145 13.45 9.64 -1.93
N VAL A 146 13.23 8.70 -1.03
CA VAL A 146 14.22 8.35 -0.01
C VAL A 146 15.30 7.51 -0.72
N ILE A 147 16.49 8.07 -0.88
CA ILE A 147 17.64 7.33 -1.35
C ILE A 147 18.19 6.60 -0.12
N GLU A 148 18.19 5.28 -0.12
CA GLU A 148 18.91 4.48 0.88
C GLU A 148 20.42 4.75 0.69
N GLU A 149 21.05 5.37 1.68
CA GLU A 149 22.52 5.49 1.76
C GLU A 149 23.14 4.19 2.28
#